data_733bcfe5205c242f3492f9fe480aaa22
#
_entry.id   733bcfe5205c242f3492f9fe480aaa22
#
_cell.length_a   1.000
_cell.length_b   1.000
_cell.length_c   1.000
_cell.angle_alpha   90.00
_cell.angle_beta   90.00
_cell.angle_gamma   90.00
#
_symmetry.space_group_name_H-M   'P 1'
#
loop_
_entity.id
_entity.type
_entity.pdbx_description
1 polymer ?
#
loop_
_entity_poly.entity_id
_entity_poly.type
_entity_poly.pdbx_seq_one_letter_code
_entity_poly.pdbx_strand_id
1 'polypeptide(L)'
;MAGDHEDEFFDFNVSMVSDPLSTFYGRVDTDQMIEEGIHPGDIAVINKAEEPKHGDLIVTFVNNEFVIRFLDLSHLEDHYILLHPSNRRYSAIRINDIENFEVWGVVIWTIKKWR
;
A
#
# COMPACT_ATOMS: atom_id res chain seq x y z
N MET A 1 10.74 10.19 25.26
CA MET A 1 10.90 10.02 24.07
C MET A 1 9.72 10.20 23.28
N ALA A 2 9.89 10.88 22.46
CA ALA A 2 8.82 11.01 21.72
C ALA A 2 8.40 9.76 21.18
N GLY A 3 9.21 8.99 20.80
CA GLY A 3 8.80 7.76 20.30
C GLY A 3 7.81 7.02 21.14
N ASP A 4 7.50 7.54 22.29
CA ASP A 4 6.57 6.86 23.15
C ASP A 4 5.23 6.61 22.53
N HIS A 5 4.73 7.55 21.75
CA HIS A 5 3.45 7.33 21.10
C HIS A 5 3.53 6.23 20.06
N GLU A 6 4.64 6.15 19.38
CA GLU A 6 4.83 5.09 18.42
C GLU A 6 4.96 3.75 19.12
N ASP A 7 5.63 3.74 20.26
CA ASP A 7 5.77 2.49 21.02
C ASP A 7 4.41 1.98 21.46
N GLU A 8 3.53 2.87 21.93
CA GLU A 8 2.19 2.48 22.31
C GLU A 8 1.43 1.93 21.10
N PHE A 9 1.60 2.56 19.96
CA PHE A 9 0.95 2.11 18.76
C PHE A 9 1.44 0.71 18.36
N PHE A 10 2.75 0.47 18.43
CA PHE A 10 3.30 -0.84 18.12
C PHE A 10 2.79 -1.89 19.10
N ASP A 11 2.75 -1.56 20.38
CA ASP A 11 2.26 -2.49 21.39
C ASP A 11 0.81 -2.87 21.10
N PHE A 12 0.00 -1.89 20.73
CA PHE A 12 -1.38 -2.14 20.39
C PHE A 12 -1.50 -3.06 19.20
N ASN A 13 -0.57 -2.97 18.26
CA ASN A 13 -0.63 -3.70 17.00
C ASN A 13 0.16 -4.99 16.98
N VAL A 14 0.69 -5.40 18.11
CA VAL A 14 1.51 -6.62 18.16
C VAL A 14 0.78 -7.83 17.59
N SER A 15 -0.51 -7.95 17.82
CA SER A 15 -1.26 -9.09 17.32
C SER A 15 -1.51 -9.02 15.81
N MET A 16 -1.33 -7.86 15.19
CA MET A 16 -1.57 -7.67 13.77
C MET A 16 -0.28 -7.78 12.95
N VAL A 17 0.86 -7.68 13.59
CA VAL A 17 2.15 -7.68 12.91
C VAL A 17 2.79 -9.04 13.05
N SER A 18 2.85 -9.79 11.95
CA SER A 18 3.42 -11.14 11.98
C SER A 18 4.95 -11.12 11.86
N ASP A 19 5.51 -10.05 11.29
CA ASP A 19 6.96 -9.94 11.09
C ASP A 19 7.38 -8.49 11.30
N PRO A 20 7.74 -8.13 12.55
CA PRO A 20 8.09 -6.73 12.83
C PRO A 20 9.28 -6.21 12.04
N LEU A 21 10.21 -7.10 11.66
CA LEU A 21 11.40 -6.65 10.95
C LEU A 21 11.13 -6.27 9.51
N SER A 22 10.01 -6.75 8.96
CA SER A 22 9.63 -6.46 7.57
C SER A 22 8.41 -5.57 7.49
N THR A 23 7.93 -5.06 8.62
CA THR A 23 6.70 -4.29 8.68
C THR A 23 7.01 -2.81 8.82
N PHE A 24 6.34 -2.02 8.02
CA PHE A 24 6.50 -0.57 8.00
C PHE A 24 5.14 0.10 8.10
N TYR A 25 5.12 1.31 8.62
CA TYR A 25 3.91 2.11 8.73
C TYR A 25 4.05 3.34 7.86
N GLY A 26 3.04 3.61 7.08
CA GLY A 26 3.02 4.79 6.23
C GLY A 26 1.73 5.55 6.41
N ARG A 27 1.80 6.87 6.33
CA ARG A 27 0.61 7.70 6.36
C ARG A 27 0.11 7.86 4.94
N VAL A 28 -1.17 7.60 4.73
CA VAL A 28 -1.80 7.84 3.44
C VAL A 28 -1.96 9.34 3.26
N ASP A 29 -1.46 9.86 2.14
CA ASP A 29 -1.56 11.29 1.84
C ASP A 29 -2.25 11.56 0.52
N THR A 30 -3.00 10.58 0.02
CA THR A 30 -3.68 10.68 -1.27
C THR A 30 -5.14 10.30 -1.11
N ASP A 31 -5.99 10.81 -1.99
CA ASP A 31 -7.40 10.43 -2.05
C ASP A 31 -7.68 9.38 -3.12
N GLN A 32 -6.65 8.79 -3.70
CA GLN A 32 -6.82 7.85 -4.82
C GLN A 32 -7.53 6.55 -4.44
N MET A 33 -7.64 6.25 -3.14
CA MET A 33 -8.30 5.04 -2.67
C MET A 33 -9.53 5.35 -1.81
N ILE A 34 -10.10 6.54 -1.97
CA ILE A 34 -11.16 7.01 -1.09
C ILE A 34 -12.43 6.19 -1.20
N GLU A 35 -12.72 5.63 -2.37
CA GLU A 35 -13.93 4.82 -2.55
C GLU A 35 -13.80 3.45 -1.88
N GLU A 36 -12.59 3.08 -1.50
CA GLU A 36 -12.34 1.88 -0.72
C GLU A 36 -12.38 2.17 0.78
N GLY A 37 -12.60 3.41 1.16
CA GLY A 37 -12.62 3.79 2.57
C GLY A 37 -11.26 4.17 3.11
N ILE A 38 -10.25 4.31 2.26
CA ILE A 38 -8.91 4.70 2.70
C ILE A 38 -8.74 6.19 2.40
N HIS A 39 -8.54 6.97 3.46
CA HIS A 39 -8.54 8.42 3.37
C HIS A 39 -7.19 8.99 3.74
N PRO A 40 -6.88 10.20 3.26
CA PRO A 40 -5.68 10.90 3.72
C PRO A 40 -5.67 10.98 5.25
N GLY A 41 -4.53 10.68 5.84
CA GLY A 41 -4.39 10.64 7.30
C GLY A 41 -4.47 9.25 7.88
N ASP A 42 -5.03 8.27 7.15
CA ASP A 42 -5.05 6.89 7.61
C ASP A 42 -3.63 6.34 7.63
N ILE A 43 -3.42 5.30 8.40
CA ILE A 43 -2.13 4.63 8.49
C ILE A 43 -2.21 3.30 7.75
N ALA A 44 -1.29 3.08 6.83
CA ALA A 44 -1.15 1.79 6.15
C ALA A 44 -0.05 0.99 6.86
N VAL A 45 -0.35 -0.26 7.16
CA VAL A 45 0.63 -1.20 7.71
C VAL A 45 1.10 -2.05 6.54
N ILE A 46 2.38 -2.00 6.25
CA ILE A 46 2.97 -2.51 5.01
C ILE A 46 3.97 -3.61 5.35
N ASN A 47 3.81 -4.77 4.74
CA ASN A 47 4.76 -5.86 4.91
C ASN A 47 5.60 -6.00 3.65
N LYS A 48 6.91 -5.80 3.77
CA LYS A 48 7.83 -5.89 2.64
C LYS A 48 8.25 -7.32 2.34
N ALA A 49 8.03 -8.25 3.25
CA ALA A 49 8.37 -9.65 3.04
C ALA A 49 7.26 -10.42 2.32
N GLU A 50 6.06 -9.86 2.26
CA GLU A 50 4.94 -10.53 1.62
C GLU A 50 5.10 -10.52 0.12
N GLU A 51 4.86 -11.67 -0.53
CA GLU A 51 4.93 -11.73 -1.98
C GLU A 51 3.64 -11.14 -2.57
N PRO A 52 3.75 -10.13 -3.43
CA PRO A 52 2.55 -9.50 -3.99
C PRO A 52 1.80 -10.44 -4.92
N LYS A 53 0.49 -10.43 -4.82
CA LYS A 53 -0.40 -11.26 -5.64
C LYS A 53 -1.45 -10.40 -6.29
N HIS A 54 -2.06 -10.95 -7.33
CA HIS A 54 -3.16 -10.26 -8.01
C HIS A 54 -4.24 -9.88 -7.00
N GLY A 55 -4.67 -8.63 -7.07
CA GLY A 55 -5.70 -8.11 -6.19
C GLY A 55 -5.20 -7.50 -4.91
N ASP A 56 -3.92 -7.66 -4.59
CA ASP A 56 -3.37 -7.07 -3.37
C ASP A 56 -3.32 -5.56 -3.46
N LEU A 57 -3.50 -4.94 -2.31
CA LEU A 57 -3.26 -3.51 -2.16
C LEU A 57 -1.77 -3.34 -1.90
N ILE A 58 -1.08 -2.62 -2.76
CA ILE A 58 0.37 -2.52 -2.70
C ILE A 58 0.81 -1.07 -2.64
N VAL A 59 2.05 -0.89 -2.17
CA VAL A 59 2.76 0.38 -2.28
C VAL A 59 3.90 0.14 -3.25
N THR A 60 4.01 1.00 -4.24
CA THR A 60 5.09 0.93 -5.21
C THR A 60 5.52 2.34 -5.59
N PHE A 61 6.66 2.44 -6.26
CA PHE A 61 7.25 3.73 -6.62
C PHE A 61 7.10 3.90 -8.12
N VAL A 62 6.35 4.92 -8.53
CA VAL A 62 6.08 5.19 -9.94
C VAL A 62 6.32 6.67 -10.19
N ASN A 63 7.14 6.99 -11.20
CA ASN A 63 7.42 8.37 -11.58
C ASN A 63 7.88 9.21 -10.39
N ASN A 64 8.78 8.63 -9.58
CA ASN A 64 9.38 9.29 -8.41
C ASN A 64 8.39 9.58 -7.29
N GLU A 65 7.28 8.87 -7.26
CA GLU A 65 6.30 9.01 -6.18
C GLU A 65 5.88 7.64 -5.69
N PHE A 66 5.65 7.53 -4.38
CA PHE A 66 5.00 6.33 -3.86
C PHE A 66 3.51 6.40 -4.16
N VAL A 67 2.96 5.31 -4.67
CA VAL A 67 1.53 5.18 -4.90
C VAL A 67 1.01 3.97 -4.15
N ILE A 68 -0.25 4.05 -3.72
CA ILE A 68 -0.95 2.93 -3.09
C ILE A 68 -2.11 2.58 -4.03
N ARG A 69 -2.10 1.36 -4.55
CA ARG A 69 -3.07 0.93 -5.56
C ARG A 69 -3.28 -0.57 -5.49
N PHE A 70 -4.37 -1.04 -6.08
CA PHE A 70 -4.60 -2.48 -6.25
C PHE A 70 -3.78 -3.00 -7.43
N LEU A 71 -3.13 -4.12 -7.22
CA LEU A 71 -2.27 -4.75 -8.23
C LEU A 71 -3.10 -5.67 -9.13
N ASP A 72 -3.06 -5.42 -10.42
CA ASP A 72 -3.77 -6.24 -11.40
C ASP A 72 -2.75 -6.96 -12.28
N LEU A 73 -2.62 -8.26 -12.05
CA LEU A 73 -1.70 -9.12 -12.79
C LEU A 73 -2.41 -9.92 -13.89
N SER A 74 -3.67 -9.59 -14.20
CA SER A 74 -4.45 -10.39 -15.15
C SER A 74 -4.03 -10.16 -16.60
N HIS A 75 -3.18 -9.17 -16.87
CA HIS A 75 -2.73 -8.85 -18.23
C HIS A 75 -1.27 -9.23 -18.49
N LEU A 76 -0.69 -10.10 -17.67
CA LEU A 76 0.72 -10.49 -17.84
C LEU A 76 0.98 -11.15 -19.17
N GLU A 77 0.03 -11.89 -19.72
CA GLU A 77 0.18 -12.49 -21.05
C GLU A 77 0.31 -11.41 -22.13
N ASP A 78 -0.25 -10.26 -21.90
CA ASP A 78 -0.14 -9.12 -22.83
C ASP A 78 1.01 -8.20 -22.44
N HIS A 79 1.84 -8.61 -21.49
CA HIS A 79 3.07 -7.94 -21.10
C HIS A 79 2.85 -6.56 -20.46
N TYR A 80 1.81 -6.42 -19.64
CA TYR A 80 1.66 -5.22 -18.83
C TYR A 80 0.95 -5.52 -17.52
N ILE A 81 1.07 -4.57 -16.60
CA ILE A 81 0.44 -4.60 -15.28
C ILE A 81 -0.39 -3.34 -15.14
N LEU A 82 -1.52 -3.43 -14.46
CA LEU A 82 -2.33 -2.26 -14.14
C LEU A 82 -2.33 -2.03 -12.64
N LEU A 83 -2.31 -0.77 -12.24
CA LEU A 83 -2.41 -0.36 -10.85
C LEU A 83 -3.70 0.44 -10.73
N HIS A 84 -4.70 -0.15 -10.07
CA HIS A 84 -6.04 0.43 -10.03
C HIS A 84 -6.24 1.31 -8.81
N PRO A 85 -6.71 2.54 -9.01
CA PRO A 85 -7.16 3.37 -7.90
C PRO A 85 -8.55 2.92 -7.46
N SER A 86 -9.02 3.46 -6.36
CA SER A 86 -10.42 3.31 -5.96
C SER A 86 -11.00 4.71 -5.78
N ASN A 87 -11.01 5.45 -6.86
CA ASN A 87 -11.56 6.79 -6.96
C ASN A 87 -11.74 7.06 -8.45
N ARG A 88 -12.99 7.29 -8.86
CA ARG A 88 -13.29 7.43 -10.29
C ARG A 88 -12.71 8.68 -10.93
N ARG A 89 -12.13 9.57 -10.11
CA ARG A 89 -11.43 10.74 -10.64
C ARG A 89 -10.04 10.40 -11.19
N TYR A 90 -9.57 9.19 -10.93
CA TYR A 90 -8.23 8.75 -11.35
C TYR A 90 -8.32 7.53 -12.24
N SER A 91 -7.37 7.40 -13.15
CA SER A 91 -7.29 6.25 -14.04
C SER A 91 -6.27 5.25 -13.54
N ALA A 92 -6.39 4.00 -13.98
CA ALA A 92 -5.38 3.00 -13.70
C ALA A 92 -4.04 3.42 -14.31
N ILE A 93 -2.98 3.09 -13.63
CA ILE A 93 -1.63 3.30 -14.15
C ILE A 93 -1.20 2.02 -14.86
N ARG A 94 -0.77 2.14 -16.11
CA ARG A 94 -0.30 0.99 -16.87
C ARG A 94 1.21 0.93 -16.79
N ILE A 95 1.72 -0.23 -16.39
CA ILE A 95 3.16 -0.50 -16.30
C ILE A 95 3.52 -1.44 -17.44
N ASN A 96 4.30 -0.94 -18.41
CA ASN A 96 4.74 -1.76 -19.53
C ASN A 96 6.11 -2.40 -19.30
N ASP A 97 6.93 -1.79 -18.46
CA ASP A 97 8.25 -2.31 -18.16
C ASP A 97 8.16 -3.21 -16.93
N ILE A 98 7.65 -4.43 -17.15
CA ILE A 98 7.41 -5.37 -16.06
C ILE A 98 8.72 -5.79 -15.38
N GLU A 99 9.79 -5.91 -16.15
CA GLU A 99 11.06 -6.41 -15.61
C GLU A 99 11.66 -5.48 -14.57
N ASN A 100 11.41 -4.19 -14.70
CA ASN A 100 11.92 -3.20 -13.76
C ASN A 100 10.88 -2.71 -12.78
N PHE A 101 9.69 -3.29 -12.80
CA PHE A 101 8.64 -2.94 -11.88
C PHE A 101 8.89 -3.63 -10.53
N GLU A 102 8.86 -2.86 -9.46
CA GLU A 102 9.05 -3.41 -8.13
C GLU A 102 7.96 -2.95 -7.20
N VAL A 103 7.41 -3.89 -6.44
CA VAL A 103 6.48 -3.57 -5.37
C VAL A 103 7.30 -3.29 -4.12
N TRP A 104 7.08 -2.14 -3.50
CA TRP A 104 7.79 -1.81 -2.27
C TRP A 104 7.26 -2.62 -1.09
N GLY A 105 5.96 -2.87 -1.04
CA GLY A 105 5.37 -3.70 0.00
C GLY A 105 3.88 -3.91 -0.21
N VAL A 106 3.33 -4.88 0.51
CA VAL A 106 1.91 -5.21 0.48
C VAL A 106 1.24 -4.60 1.70
N VAL A 107 0.14 -3.89 1.49
CA VAL A 107 -0.62 -3.31 2.59
C VAL A 107 -1.47 -4.41 3.22
N ILE A 108 -1.21 -4.70 4.49
CA ILE A 108 -1.93 -5.77 5.19
C ILE A 108 -3.00 -5.24 6.13
N TRP A 109 -2.90 -3.98 6.54
CA TRP A 109 -3.89 -3.32 7.38
C TRP A 109 -3.93 -1.84 7.06
N THR A 110 -5.10 -1.24 7.23
CA THR A 110 -5.20 0.22 7.30
C THR A 110 -5.86 0.57 8.62
N ILE A 111 -5.40 1.65 9.23
CA ILE A 111 -5.89 2.09 10.52
C ILE A 111 -6.46 3.49 10.33
N LYS A 112 -7.73 3.63 10.68
CA LYS A 112 -8.45 4.87 10.45
C LYS A 112 -8.23 5.82 11.60
N LYS A 113 -7.97 7.07 11.25
CA LYS A 113 -7.84 8.13 12.24
C LYS A 113 -9.20 8.78 12.41
N TRP A 114 -9.67 8.86 13.66
CA TRP A 114 -10.98 9.43 13.92
C TRP A 114 -10.93 10.91 14.36
N ARG A 115 -9.75 11.39 14.78
CA ARG A 115 -9.63 12.77 15.23
C ARG A 115 -8.31 13.40 14.82
#